data_8de709875ec2fb6b03be43c86408e23c
#
_entry.id   8de709875ec2fb6b03be43c86408e23c
#
_cell.length_a   1.000
_cell.length_b   1.000
_cell.length_c   1.000
_cell.angle_alpha   90.00
_cell.angle_beta   90.00
_cell.angle_gamma   90.00
#
_symmetry.space_group_name_H-M   'P 1'
#
loop_
_entity.id
_entity.type
_entity.pdbx_description
1 polymer ?
#
loop_
_entity_poly.entity_id
_entity_poly.type
_entity_poly.pdbx_seq_one_letter_code
_entity_poly.pdbx_strand_id
1 'polypeptide(L)'
;FGGGRYTLINKIKDWLLGVSIRKRLKDSFMVKVWRTGGFIVNSAVEDNKQYYSQSGHGTCVFGRTKALKELHFEEELWLQDAKYALPDDMVMFYKLYLRGNVIAMNREVEFVHLDAGSSLMDDNKKLNNIYASARNGLIFWHRFIYKCRDKKWLSILCIVRRIFFTSLFSLLKGVVKRDMRYFNTYVKGYRDGWKYIH
;
A
#
# COMPACT_ATOMS: atom_id res chain seq x y z
N PHE A 1 -6.52 -15.35 -2.95
CA PHE A 1 -7.39 -14.18 -3.28
C PHE A 1 -8.78 -14.73 -3.55
N GLY A 2 -9.75 -14.45 -2.64
CA GLY A 2 -11.11 -14.96 -2.70
C GLY A 2 -11.78 -14.68 -4.04
N GLY A 3 -12.36 -15.72 -4.67
CA GLY A 3 -12.95 -15.74 -6.00
C GLY A 3 -14.30 -15.02 -6.17
N GLY A 4 -14.55 -13.95 -5.44
CA GLY A 4 -15.75 -13.12 -5.63
C GLY A 4 -15.67 -12.32 -6.94
N ARG A 5 -16.77 -12.26 -7.69
CA ARG A 5 -16.85 -11.43 -8.91
C ARG A 5 -16.52 -9.99 -8.59
N TYR A 6 -15.45 -9.48 -9.20
CA TYR A 6 -15.03 -8.07 -9.09
C TYR A 6 -15.97 -7.18 -9.89
N THR A 7 -16.98 -6.63 -9.22
CA THR A 7 -18.08 -5.87 -9.83
C THR A 7 -17.62 -4.46 -10.27
N LEU A 8 -18.44 -3.81 -11.11
CA LEU A 8 -18.21 -2.41 -11.51
C LEU A 8 -18.14 -1.47 -10.29
N ILE A 9 -18.99 -1.72 -9.29
CA ILE A 9 -19.00 -0.95 -8.03
C ILE A 9 -17.65 -1.07 -7.33
N ASN A 10 -17.08 -2.27 -7.25
CA ASN A 10 -15.75 -2.48 -6.67
C ASN A 10 -14.66 -1.73 -7.46
N LYS A 11 -14.74 -1.71 -8.80
CA LYS A 11 -13.79 -0.96 -9.65
C LYS A 11 -13.84 0.54 -9.37
N ILE A 12 -15.05 1.10 -9.28
CA ILE A 12 -15.24 2.54 -8.98
C ILE A 12 -14.71 2.85 -7.58
N LYS A 13 -15.10 2.07 -6.58
CA LYS A 13 -14.63 2.24 -5.20
C LYS A 13 -13.12 2.18 -5.10
N ASP A 14 -12.48 1.17 -5.68
CA ASP A 14 -11.03 1.00 -5.63
C ASP A 14 -10.31 2.15 -6.36
N TRP A 15 -10.89 2.63 -7.46
CA TRP A 15 -10.37 3.79 -8.17
C TRP A 15 -10.49 5.08 -7.32
N LEU A 16 -11.64 5.31 -6.67
CA LEU A 16 -11.86 6.47 -5.80
C LEU A 16 -10.92 6.46 -4.60
N LEU A 17 -10.82 5.33 -3.92
CA LEU A 17 -9.95 5.16 -2.75
C LEU A 17 -8.46 5.15 -3.12
N GLY A 18 -8.11 4.74 -4.33
CA GLY A 18 -6.74 4.72 -4.80
C GLY A 18 -5.80 3.81 -4.01
N VAL A 19 -6.32 2.77 -3.35
CA VAL A 19 -5.54 1.84 -2.52
C VAL A 19 -5.08 0.64 -3.34
N SER A 20 -6.03 0.01 -4.05
CA SER A 20 -5.74 -1.14 -4.91
C SER A 20 -6.69 -1.13 -6.09
N ILE A 21 -6.16 -1.22 -7.30
CA ILE A 21 -6.95 -1.33 -8.53
C ILE A 21 -6.60 -2.65 -9.21
N ARG A 22 -7.62 -3.46 -9.51
CA ARG A 22 -7.45 -4.63 -10.36
C ARG A 22 -7.62 -4.23 -11.81
N LYS A 23 -6.60 -4.43 -12.61
CA LYS A 23 -6.58 -4.09 -14.04
C LYS A 23 -5.75 -5.11 -14.81
N ARG A 24 -6.20 -5.49 -16.01
CA ARG A 24 -5.34 -6.24 -16.93
C ARG A 24 -4.16 -5.35 -17.35
N LEU A 25 -2.95 -5.78 -17.02
CA LEU A 25 -1.74 -5.15 -17.48
C LEU A 25 -1.29 -5.81 -18.79
N LYS A 26 -0.80 -5.00 -19.73
CA LYS A 26 -0.29 -5.49 -21.01
C LYS A 26 1.15 -5.97 -20.92
N ASP A 27 1.83 -5.62 -19.85
CA ASP A 27 3.21 -5.99 -19.58
C ASP A 27 3.29 -7.15 -18.57
N SER A 28 4.50 -7.68 -18.38
CA SER A 28 4.80 -8.80 -17.49
C SER A 28 4.82 -8.43 -16.00
N PHE A 29 4.21 -7.32 -15.60
CA PHE A 29 4.11 -6.95 -14.19
C PHE A 29 2.89 -7.57 -13.52
N MET A 30 3.07 -8.09 -12.32
CA MET A 30 1.99 -8.51 -11.44
C MET A 30 1.46 -7.34 -10.60
N VAL A 31 2.36 -6.53 -10.02
CA VAL A 31 1.99 -5.38 -9.20
C VAL A 31 2.80 -4.15 -9.62
N LYS A 32 2.10 -3.03 -9.80
CA LYS A 32 2.71 -1.70 -9.97
C LYS A 32 2.26 -0.76 -8.88
N VAL A 33 3.17 0.07 -8.40
CA VAL A 33 2.82 1.15 -7.47
C VAL A 33 2.19 2.30 -8.26
N TRP A 34 1.02 2.76 -7.80
CA TRP A 34 0.26 3.80 -8.46
C TRP A 34 0.61 5.21 -7.93
N ARG A 35 0.16 6.26 -8.65
CA ARG A 35 0.40 7.68 -8.27
C ARG A 35 -0.24 8.10 -6.94
N THR A 36 -1.18 7.34 -6.42
CA THR A 36 -1.75 7.52 -5.08
C THR A 36 -0.88 6.94 -3.97
N GLY A 37 0.20 6.22 -4.27
CA GLY A 37 0.92 5.37 -3.32
C GLY A 37 0.20 4.04 -3.01
N GLY A 38 -0.85 3.69 -3.75
CA GLY A 38 -1.48 2.37 -3.71
C GLY A 38 -0.98 1.47 -4.85
N PHE A 39 -1.71 0.39 -5.12
CA PHE A 39 -1.32 -0.64 -6.07
C PHE A 39 -2.20 -0.69 -7.31
N ILE A 40 -1.61 -1.07 -8.42
CA ILE A 40 -2.31 -1.66 -9.57
C ILE A 40 -1.92 -3.13 -9.60
N VAL A 41 -2.91 -4.01 -9.44
CA VAL A 41 -2.73 -5.47 -9.46
C VAL A 41 -3.19 -6.00 -10.80
N ASN A 42 -2.36 -6.81 -11.45
CA ASN A 42 -2.71 -7.44 -12.70
C ASN A 42 -3.82 -8.47 -12.48
N SER A 43 -4.94 -8.31 -13.17
CA SER A 43 -6.09 -9.21 -13.08
C SER A 43 -6.01 -10.41 -14.04
N ALA A 44 -4.99 -10.46 -14.90
CA ALA A 44 -4.78 -11.53 -15.88
C ALA A 44 -3.47 -12.30 -15.58
N VAL A 45 -3.25 -12.60 -14.29
CA VAL A 45 -2.10 -13.39 -13.86
C VAL A 45 -2.43 -14.87 -14.07
N GLU A 46 -1.53 -15.58 -14.74
CA GLU A 46 -1.59 -17.02 -14.94
C GLU A 46 -0.75 -17.73 -13.88
N ASP A 47 -1.16 -18.90 -13.45
CA ASP A 47 -0.36 -19.77 -12.61
C ASP A 47 0.83 -20.33 -13.42
N ASN A 48 1.84 -20.80 -12.72
CA ASN A 48 3.07 -21.35 -13.33
C ASN A 48 3.85 -20.35 -14.21
N LYS A 49 3.77 -19.08 -13.88
CA LYS A 49 4.56 -18.01 -14.52
C LYS A 49 5.24 -17.11 -13.52
N GLN A 50 6.35 -16.54 -13.95
CA GLN A 50 7.06 -15.49 -13.22
C GLN A 50 6.63 -14.12 -13.74
N TYR A 51 6.46 -13.17 -12.83
CA TYR A 51 6.08 -11.80 -13.13
C TYR A 51 7.03 -10.82 -12.45
N TYR A 52 7.28 -9.70 -13.11
CA TYR A 52 7.93 -8.57 -12.45
C TYR A 52 6.99 -7.91 -11.43
N SER A 53 7.56 -7.25 -10.44
CA SER A 53 6.77 -6.51 -9.46
C SER A 53 7.49 -5.24 -9.00
N GLN A 54 6.72 -4.27 -8.54
CA GLN A 54 7.22 -3.10 -7.82
C GLN A 54 6.95 -3.18 -6.32
N SER A 55 6.25 -4.23 -5.89
CA SER A 55 5.92 -4.48 -4.49
C SER A 55 5.65 -5.96 -4.28
N GLY A 56 5.70 -6.41 -3.04
CA GLY A 56 5.44 -7.79 -2.63
C GLY A 56 4.96 -7.87 -1.20
N HIS A 57 4.80 -9.09 -0.72
CA HIS A 57 4.56 -9.40 0.69
C HIS A 57 5.86 -9.93 1.31
N GLY A 58 6.20 -9.46 2.50
CA GLY A 58 7.41 -9.84 3.23
C GLY A 58 7.40 -11.26 3.83
N THR A 59 6.32 -12.02 3.65
CA THR A 59 6.14 -13.34 4.27
C THR A 59 7.08 -14.41 3.73
N CYS A 60 7.49 -14.30 2.48
CA CYS A 60 8.46 -15.22 1.87
C CYS A 60 9.24 -14.48 0.78
N VAL A 61 10.47 -14.10 1.10
CA VAL A 61 11.35 -13.30 0.23
C VAL A 61 12.73 -13.91 0.17
N PHE A 62 13.22 -14.09 -1.05
CA PHE A 62 14.62 -14.42 -1.31
C PHE A 62 15.25 -13.25 -2.05
N GLY A 63 16.39 -12.80 -1.58
CA GLY A 63 17.06 -11.65 -2.15
C GLY A 63 18.58 -11.73 -2.07
N ARG A 64 19.27 -11.03 -2.96
CA ARG A 64 20.71 -10.87 -2.86
C ARG A 64 21.05 -10.03 -1.63
N THR A 65 21.84 -10.61 -0.71
CA THR A 65 22.26 -9.92 0.54
C THR A 65 22.87 -8.56 0.26
N LYS A 66 23.66 -8.39 -0.81
CA LYS A 66 24.21 -7.09 -1.22
C LYS A 66 23.12 -6.07 -1.49
N ALA A 67 22.10 -6.40 -2.28
CA ALA A 67 20.99 -5.50 -2.60
C ALA A 67 20.20 -5.08 -1.35
N LEU A 68 20.00 -6.01 -0.41
CA LEU A 68 19.32 -5.71 0.86
C LEU A 68 20.15 -4.83 1.78
N LYS A 69 21.48 -5.05 1.88
CA LYS A 69 22.37 -4.18 2.65
C LYS A 69 22.47 -2.77 2.07
N GLU A 70 22.57 -2.66 0.76
CA GLU A 70 22.64 -1.36 0.06
C GLU A 70 21.31 -0.62 0.05
N LEU A 71 20.22 -1.24 0.51
CA LEU A 71 18.91 -0.61 0.59
C LEU A 71 18.87 0.55 1.59
N HIS A 72 19.72 0.52 2.62
CA HIS A 72 19.73 1.52 3.71
C HIS A 72 18.34 1.71 4.31
N PHE A 73 17.73 0.58 4.74
CA PHE A 73 16.37 0.60 5.28
C PHE A 73 16.26 1.34 6.60
N GLU A 74 17.39 1.53 7.30
CA GLU A 74 17.54 2.40 8.48
C GLU A 74 17.14 3.87 8.24
N GLU A 75 17.10 4.33 6.98
CA GLU A 75 16.60 5.66 6.63
C GLU A 75 15.07 5.77 6.74
N GLU A 76 14.38 4.66 6.91
CA GLU A 76 12.92 4.57 6.93
C GLU A 76 12.34 4.36 8.34
N LEU A 77 13.07 4.82 9.39
CA LEU A 77 12.64 4.71 10.79
C LEU A 77 11.29 5.39 11.08
N TRP A 78 10.87 6.33 10.25
CA TRP A 78 9.55 6.96 10.33
C TRP A 78 8.39 5.96 10.29
N LEU A 79 8.60 4.75 9.77
CA LEU A 79 7.60 3.68 9.78
C LEU A 79 7.24 3.26 11.21
N GLN A 80 8.21 3.24 12.12
CA GLN A 80 8.03 2.76 13.49
C GLN A 80 7.26 3.75 14.38
N ASP A 81 7.32 5.05 14.08
CA ASP A 81 6.64 6.11 14.84
C ASP A 81 5.10 5.96 14.88
N ALA A 82 4.54 5.14 14.00
CA ALA A 82 3.10 4.92 13.91
C ALA A 82 2.58 3.76 14.76
N LYS A 83 3.37 3.17 15.66
CA LYS A 83 3.06 1.97 16.45
C LYS A 83 2.77 0.71 15.61
N TYR A 84 2.74 0.82 14.31
CA TYR A 84 2.60 -0.27 13.35
C TYR A 84 3.30 0.13 12.05
N ALA A 85 4.27 -0.67 11.62
CA ALA A 85 5.20 -0.27 10.56
C ALA A 85 4.62 -0.29 9.12
N LEU A 86 3.31 -0.34 8.95
CA LEU A 86 2.70 -0.27 7.61
C LEU A 86 3.12 1.00 6.85
N PRO A 87 3.40 0.92 5.57
CA PRO A 87 3.55 -0.26 4.69
C PRO A 87 5.03 -0.63 4.45
N ASP A 88 5.69 -1.22 5.43
CA ASP A 88 7.11 -1.57 5.41
C ASP A 88 7.52 -2.42 4.20
N ASP A 89 6.76 -3.47 3.89
CA ASP A 89 6.98 -4.31 2.71
C ASP A 89 6.99 -3.48 1.41
N MET A 90 6.00 -2.61 1.25
CA MET A 90 5.91 -1.76 0.06
C MET A 90 7.11 -0.80 -0.03
N VAL A 91 7.53 -0.23 1.09
CA VAL A 91 8.69 0.66 1.15
C VAL A 91 9.94 -0.10 0.73
N MET A 92 10.17 -1.28 1.31
CA MET A 92 11.32 -2.13 1.01
C MET A 92 11.38 -2.47 -0.48
N PHE A 93 10.33 -3.07 -1.03
CA PHE A 93 10.30 -3.49 -2.43
C PHE A 93 10.38 -2.32 -3.39
N TYR A 94 9.61 -1.25 -3.13
CA TYR A 94 9.61 -0.12 -4.05
C TYR A 94 10.94 0.65 -4.04
N LYS A 95 11.61 0.74 -2.88
CA LYS A 95 12.95 1.31 -2.77
C LYS A 95 14.00 0.47 -3.54
N LEU A 96 13.92 -0.88 -3.46
CA LEU A 96 14.73 -1.78 -4.29
C LEU A 96 14.49 -1.54 -5.78
N TYR A 97 13.22 -1.47 -6.19
CA TYR A 97 12.84 -1.21 -7.58
C TYR A 97 13.40 0.14 -8.08
N LEU A 98 13.28 1.21 -7.31
CA LEU A 98 13.80 2.53 -7.67
C LEU A 98 15.33 2.56 -7.80
N ARG A 99 16.03 1.65 -7.14
CA ARG A 99 17.49 1.45 -7.28
C ARG A 99 17.87 0.53 -8.45
N GLY A 100 16.92 0.19 -9.31
CA GLY A 100 17.16 -0.63 -10.50
C GLY A 100 17.20 -2.14 -10.24
N ASN A 101 16.84 -2.61 -9.03
CA ASN A 101 16.76 -4.04 -8.76
C ASN A 101 15.51 -4.63 -9.40
N VAL A 102 15.65 -5.83 -9.93
CA VAL A 102 14.54 -6.62 -10.47
C VAL A 102 13.89 -7.39 -9.33
N ILE A 103 12.58 -7.21 -9.18
CA ILE A 103 11.75 -7.97 -8.26
C ILE A 103 10.89 -8.92 -9.08
N ALA A 104 11.05 -10.21 -8.87
CA ALA A 104 10.26 -11.25 -9.51
C ALA A 104 9.33 -11.90 -8.49
N MET A 105 8.08 -12.12 -8.89
CA MET A 105 7.11 -12.91 -8.15
C MET A 105 6.93 -14.25 -8.88
N ASN A 106 7.30 -15.31 -8.21
CA ASN A 106 7.14 -16.66 -8.72
C ASN A 106 5.79 -17.24 -8.29
N ARG A 107 5.02 -17.71 -9.24
CA ARG A 107 3.72 -18.36 -9.00
C ARG A 107 3.77 -19.89 -9.19
N GLU A 108 4.94 -20.44 -9.42
CA GLU A 108 5.15 -21.88 -9.51
C GLU A 108 5.26 -22.54 -8.13
N VAL A 109 5.49 -21.72 -7.09
CA VAL A 109 5.72 -22.19 -5.73
C VAL A 109 4.60 -21.69 -4.82
N GLU A 110 4.03 -22.60 -4.07
CA GLU A 110 3.08 -22.30 -3.00
C GLU A 110 3.78 -22.39 -1.64
N PHE A 111 3.41 -21.52 -0.74
CA PHE A 111 3.77 -21.62 0.67
C PHE A 111 2.54 -21.41 1.55
N VAL A 112 2.50 -22.09 2.67
CA VAL A 112 1.42 -21.97 3.64
C VAL A 112 1.83 -20.97 4.71
N HIS A 113 1.11 -19.85 4.77
CA HIS A 113 1.24 -18.89 5.85
C HIS A 113 0.42 -19.38 7.05
N LEU A 114 1.09 -19.91 8.07
CA LEU A 114 0.42 -20.31 9.30
C LEU A 114 -0.02 -19.06 10.05
N ASP A 115 -1.32 -18.91 10.21
CA ASP A 115 -1.91 -17.72 10.85
C ASP A 115 -1.60 -17.73 12.36
N ALA A 116 -0.66 -16.91 12.78
CA ALA A 116 -0.25 -16.75 14.18
C ALA A 116 -1.23 -15.86 14.99
N GLY A 117 -2.47 -15.77 14.56
CA GLY A 117 -3.46 -14.86 15.13
C GLY A 117 -3.41 -13.50 14.44
N SER A 118 -4.48 -13.18 13.71
CA SER A 118 -4.58 -11.94 12.95
C SER A 118 -4.44 -10.71 13.87
N SER A 119 -3.49 -9.84 13.55
CA SER A 119 -3.35 -8.53 14.19
C SER A 119 -4.59 -7.63 14.03
N LEU A 120 -5.57 -8.09 13.26
CA LEU A 120 -6.82 -7.37 12.95
C LEU A 120 -8.00 -7.74 13.88
N MET A 121 -7.81 -8.66 14.82
CA MET A 121 -8.91 -9.14 15.69
C MET A 121 -9.27 -8.16 16.81
N ASP A 122 -8.33 -7.34 17.29
CA ASP A 122 -8.56 -6.34 18.34
C ASP A 122 -8.84 -4.94 17.72
N ASP A 123 -9.82 -4.23 18.26
CA ASP A 123 -10.20 -2.89 17.78
C ASP A 123 -9.06 -1.86 17.92
N ASN A 124 -8.23 -1.95 18.95
CA ASN A 124 -7.07 -1.08 19.12
C ASN A 124 -6.02 -1.33 18.03
N LYS A 125 -5.79 -2.59 17.68
CA LYS A 125 -4.89 -2.95 16.58
C LYS A 125 -5.42 -2.47 15.24
N LYS A 126 -6.76 -2.55 15.01
CA LYS A 126 -7.39 -1.99 13.81
C LYS A 126 -7.20 -0.47 13.73
N LEU A 127 -7.38 0.26 14.84
CA LEU A 127 -7.16 1.70 14.87
C LEU A 127 -5.70 2.07 14.63
N ASN A 128 -4.74 1.36 15.23
CA ASN A 128 -3.32 1.55 14.96
C ASN A 128 -2.96 1.30 13.49
N ASN A 129 -3.53 0.27 12.89
CA ASN A 129 -3.36 -0.04 11.46
C ASN A 129 -3.91 1.09 10.57
N ILE A 130 -5.10 1.61 10.88
CA ILE A 130 -5.70 2.74 10.17
C ILE A 130 -4.83 3.99 10.28
N TYR A 131 -4.37 4.31 11.49
CA TYR A 131 -3.49 5.44 11.73
C TYR A 131 -2.19 5.31 10.93
N ALA A 132 -1.52 4.16 11.03
CA ALA A 132 -0.29 3.89 10.30
C ALA A 132 -0.50 3.95 8.77
N SER A 133 -1.57 3.37 8.27
CA SER A 133 -1.92 3.40 6.84
C SER A 133 -2.12 4.84 6.33
N ALA A 134 -2.76 5.70 7.11
CA ALA A 134 -2.97 7.10 6.73
C ALA A 134 -1.68 7.91 6.82
N ARG A 135 -0.99 7.89 7.98
CA ARG A 135 0.24 8.64 8.23
C ARG A 135 1.38 8.18 7.32
N ASN A 136 1.73 6.92 7.43
CA ASN A 136 2.86 6.36 6.71
C ASN A 136 2.60 6.26 5.20
N GLY A 137 1.34 6.03 4.80
CA GLY A 137 0.94 6.06 3.38
C GLY A 137 1.13 7.44 2.75
N LEU A 138 0.90 8.53 3.48
CA LEU A 138 1.14 9.89 3.00
C LEU A 138 2.65 10.20 2.93
N ILE A 139 3.43 9.77 3.92
CA ILE A 139 4.89 9.92 3.92
C ILE A 139 5.51 9.12 2.77
N PHE A 140 5.08 7.87 2.58
CA PHE A 140 5.49 7.04 1.44
C PHE A 140 5.20 7.74 0.11
N TRP A 141 3.96 8.23 -0.07
CA TRP A 141 3.60 8.94 -1.27
C TRP A 141 4.51 10.14 -1.53
N HIS A 142 4.78 10.96 -0.52
CA HIS A 142 5.64 12.13 -0.68
C HIS A 142 7.09 11.75 -1.06
N ARG A 143 7.68 10.79 -0.32
CA ARG A 143 9.09 10.40 -0.52
C ARG A 143 9.33 9.70 -1.86
N PHE A 144 8.46 8.74 -2.19
CA PHE A 144 8.72 7.80 -3.30
C PHE A 144 7.86 8.04 -4.54
N ILE A 145 6.77 8.78 -4.45
CA ILE A 145 5.91 9.08 -5.60
C ILE A 145 6.03 10.53 -6.01
N TYR A 146 5.80 11.46 -5.10
CA TYR A 146 5.83 12.89 -5.43
C TYR A 146 7.23 13.37 -5.80
N LYS A 147 8.27 12.97 -5.06
CA LYS A 147 9.66 13.36 -5.33
C LYS A 147 10.26 12.66 -6.54
N CYS A 148 9.89 11.41 -6.81
CA CYS A 148 10.56 10.55 -7.79
C CYS A 148 9.85 10.45 -9.14
N ARG A 149 8.63 10.98 -9.29
CA ARG A 149 7.88 10.88 -10.55
C ARG A 149 7.74 12.21 -11.27
N ASP A 150 7.70 12.11 -12.59
CA ASP A 150 7.31 13.22 -13.46
C ASP A 150 5.84 13.61 -13.24
N LYS A 151 5.47 14.80 -13.74
CA LYS A 151 4.10 15.32 -13.66
C LYS A 151 3.57 15.30 -12.21
N LYS A 152 4.29 15.97 -11.31
CA LYS A 152 3.99 16.08 -9.87
C LYS A 152 2.54 16.49 -9.60
N TRP A 153 1.98 17.37 -10.43
CA TRP A 153 0.59 17.82 -10.30
C TRP A 153 -0.42 16.67 -10.38
N LEU A 154 -0.18 15.67 -11.27
CA LEU A 154 -1.04 14.47 -11.33
C LEU A 154 -0.95 13.64 -10.05
N SER A 155 0.23 13.55 -9.46
CA SER A 155 0.42 12.85 -8.19
C SER A 155 -0.32 13.55 -7.05
N ILE A 156 -0.31 14.91 -7.05
CA ILE A 156 -1.08 15.72 -6.09
C ILE A 156 -2.59 15.47 -6.27
N LEU A 157 -3.11 15.55 -7.49
CA LEU A 157 -4.54 15.27 -7.73
C LEU A 157 -4.94 13.86 -7.29
N CYS A 158 -4.07 12.87 -7.55
CA CYS A 158 -4.31 11.49 -7.14
C CYS A 158 -4.36 11.33 -5.61
N ILE A 159 -3.43 11.96 -4.88
CA ILE A 159 -3.41 11.84 -3.40
C ILE A 159 -4.55 12.61 -2.76
N VAL A 160 -4.88 13.81 -3.26
CA VAL A 160 -6.03 14.60 -2.78
C VAL A 160 -7.33 13.82 -2.95
N ARG A 161 -7.56 13.23 -4.13
CA ARG A 161 -8.70 12.35 -4.38
C ARG A 161 -8.74 11.21 -3.35
N ARG A 162 -7.61 10.50 -3.14
CA ARG A 162 -7.52 9.39 -2.18
C ARG A 162 -7.89 9.85 -0.78
N ILE A 163 -7.29 10.94 -0.29
CA ILE A 163 -7.55 11.48 1.05
C ILE A 163 -9.03 11.84 1.19
N PHE A 164 -9.57 12.57 0.21
CA PHE A 164 -10.97 13.01 0.22
C PHE A 164 -11.93 11.82 0.32
N PHE A 165 -11.84 10.86 -0.61
CA PHE A 165 -12.77 9.74 -0.62
C PHE A 165 -12.54 8.77 0.56
N THR A 166 -11.31 8.55 1.01
CA THR A 166 -11.06 7.75 2.20
C THR A 166 -11.71 8.38 3.44
N SER A 167 -11.56 9.69 3.60
CA SER A 167 -12.16 10.43 4.71
C SER A 167 -13.68 10.42 4.61
N LEU A 168 -14.25 10.68 3.43
CA LEU A 168 -15.70 10.67 3.21
C LEU A 168 -16.32 9.29 3.52
N PHE A 169 -15.75 8.21 2.97
CA PHE A 169 -16.27 6.85 3.25
C PHE A 169 -16.12 6.48 4.73
N SER A 170 -15.02 6.90 5.36
CA SER A 170 -14.82 6.65 6.80
C SER A 170 -15.82 7.43 7.65
N LEU A 171 -16.12 8.67 7.27
CA LEU A 171 -17.15 9.51 7.91
C LEU A 171 -18.54 8.87 7.79
N LEU A 172 -18.96 8.54 6.56
CA LEU A 172 -20.26 7.91 6.32
C LEU A 172 -20.40 6.61 7.10
N LYS A 173 -19.36 5.76 7.12
CA LYS A 173 -19.35 4.54 7.90
C LYS A 173 -19.43 4.83 9.40
N GLY A 174 -18.77 5.88 9.89
CA GLY A 174 -18.81 6.31 11.28
C GLY A 174 -20.21 6.75 11.70
N VAL A 175 -20.88 7.55 10.87
CA VAL A 175 -22.27 7.99 11.12
C VAL A 175 -23.22 6.78 11.17
N VAL A 176 -23.18 5.90 10.16
CA VAL A 176 -24.05 4.72 10.09
C VAL A 176 -23.84 3.78 11.29
N LYS A 177 -22.60 3.58 11.70
CA LYS A 177 -22.25 2.71 12.84
C LYS A 177 -22.30 3.41 14.18
N ARG A 178 -22.58 4.71 14.23
CA ARG A 178 -22.48 5.56 15.43
C ARG A 178 -21.13 5.46 16.14
N ASP A 179 -20.06 5.28 15.35
CA ASP A 179 -18.68 5.14 15.85
C ASP A 179 -17.71 5.95 14.98
N MET A 180 -17.34 7.12 15.49
CA MET A 180 -16.46 8.06 14.80
C MET A 180 -14.96 7.79 14.99
N ARG A 181 -14.57 6.79 15.80
CA ARG A 181 -13.18 6.51 16.12
C ARG A 181 -12.34 6.27 14.85
N TYR A 182 -12.89 5.54 13.88
CA TYR A 182 -12.21 5.26 12.60
C TYR A 182 -11.95 6.53 11.79
N PHE A 183 -12.95 7.40 11.64
CA PHE A 183 -12.81 8.67 10.93
C PHE A 183 -11.77 9.57 11.60
N ASN A 184 -11.89 9.76 12.92
CA ASN A 184 -10.95 10.60 13.68
C ASN A 184 -9.53 10.07 13.58
N THR A 185 -9.35 8.75 13.56
CA THR A 185 -8.04 8.10 13.40
C THR A 185 -7.44 8.35 12.02
N TYR A 186 -8.23 8.27 10.94
CA TYR A 186 -7.76 8.64 9.59
C TYR A 186 -7.32 10.10 9.51
N VAL A 187 -8.17 11.02 9.99
CA VAL A 187 -7.87 12.46 9.98
C VAL A 187 -6.58 12.75 10.77
N LYS A 188 -6.45 12.16 11.96
CA LYS A 188 -5.23 12.28 12.78
C LYS A 188 -4.00 11.77 12.02
N GLY A 189 -4.09 10.57 11.41
CA GLY A 189 -2.98 10.00 10.65
C GLY A 189 -2.54 10.89 9.50
N TYR A 190 -3.47 11.39 8.68
CA TYR A 190 -3.14 12.31 7.59
C TYR A 190 -2.55 13.63 8.08
N ARG A 191 -3.08 14.21 9.16
CA ARG A 191 -2.53 15.43 9.77
C ARG A 191 -1.10 15.23 10.26
N ASP A 192 -0.83 14.14 10.96
CA ASP A 192 0.49 13.86 11.51
C ASP A 192 1.49 13.47 10.39
N GLY A 193 1.04 12.77 9.35
CA GLY A 193 1.83 12.55 8.13
C GLY A 193 2.16 13.84 7.39
N TRP A 194 1.20 14.76 7.29
CA TRP A 194 1.42 16.08 6.68
C TRP A 194 2.47 16.89 7.43
N LYS A 195 2.40 16.93 8.77
CA LYS A 195 3.41 17.60 9.60
C LYS A 195 4.81 17.01 9.46
N TYR A 196 4.89 15.71 9.17
CA TYR A 196 6.19 15.05 8.98
C TYR A 196 6.86 15.45 7.67
N ILE A 197 6.11 15.73 6.61
CA ILE A 197 6.65 16.03 5.29
C ILE A 197 6.92 17.53 5.06
N HIS A 198 6.48 18.38 5.98
CA HIS A 198 6.69 19.85 6.03
C HIS A 198 7.40 20.26 7.31
#